data_640fe7b28aad6ec1abb35ad0269b5996
#
_entry.id   640fe7b28aad6ec1abb35ad0269b5996
#
_cell.length_a   1.000
_cell.length_b   1.000
_cell.length_c   1.000
_cell.angle_alpha   90.00
_cell.angle_beta   90.00
_cell.angle_gamma   90.00
#
_symmetry.space_group_name_H-M   'P 1'
#
loop_
_entity.id
_entity.type
_entity.pdbx_description
1 polymer ?
#
loop_
_entity_poly.entity_id
_entity_poly.type
_entity_poly.pdbx_seq_one_letter_code
_entity_poly.pdbx_strand_id
1 'polypeptide(L)'
;MMNVNQYTQKSREAIEAAQNLALENHQQEVVSCPLLYALLNQEKGLIPRLLEHGNIDTAALSAGAKKLIDKLTQVHGYEGSLSLGGGLARALVKAEKEAQEMKDSYVSTEHLLLGLLSDGDRDIRELFSRSGLTRDTVLNALRQVRGSQQVNSENPEDTYEALEKYGRDLTQ
;
A
#
# COMPACT_ATOMS: atom_id res chain seq x y z
N MET A 1 -1.12 -1.17 -18.32
CA MET A 1 -2.51 -1.40 -18.01
C MET A 1 -2.64 -2.40 -16.87
N MET A 2 -3.45 -2.08 -15.89
CA MET A 2 -3.60 -2.91 -14.71
C MET A 2 -4.39 -4.17 -15.00
N ASN A 3 -3.81 -5.35 -14.71
CA ASN A 3 -4.54 -6.61 -14.76
C ASN A 3 -4.88 -7.00 -13.33
N VAL A 4 -6.11 -6.68 -12.90
CA VAL A 4 -6.55 -6.90 -11.52
C VAL A 4 -6.49 -8.37 -11.10
N ASN A 5 -6.50 -9.30 -12.04
CA ASN A 5 -6.37 -10.72 -11.72
C ASN A 5 -4.98 -11.09 -11.22
N GLN A 6 -3.99 -10.22 -11.43
CA GLN A 6 -2.63 -10.41 -10.94
C GLN A 6 -2.40 -9.75 -9.59
N TYR A 7 -3.41 -9.14 -9.01
CA TYR A 7 -3.32 -8.47 -7.71
C TYR A 7 -3.93 -9.37 -6.64
N THR A 8 -3.33 -9.36 -5.46
CA THR A 8 -3.90 -10.11 -4.32
C THR A 8 -5.24 -9.50 -3.92
N GLN A 9 -6.03 -10.28 -3.19
CA GLN A 9 -7.32 -9.80 -2.71
C GLN A 9 -7.15 -8.54 -1.85
N LYS A 10 -6.19 -8.51 -0.95
CA LYS A 10 -5.92 -7.34 -0.09
C LYS A 10 -5.52 -6.12 -0.92
N SER A 11 -4.74 -6.31 -1.98
CA SER A 11 -4.36 -5.22 -2.88
C SER A 11 -5.58 -4.66 -3.61
N ARG A 12 -6.44 -5.53 -4.13
CA ARG A 12 -7.68 -5.11 -4.79
C ARG A 12 -8.58 -4.34 -3.83
N GLU A 13 -8.73 -4.84 -2.60
CA GLU A 13 -9.53 -4.18 -1.56
C GLU A 13 -8.98 -2.79 -1.22
N ALA A 14 -7.65 -2.64 -1.14
CA ALA A 14 -7.03 -1.35 -0.86
C ALA A 14 -7.29 -0.34 -1.99
N ILE A 15 -7.16 -0.79 -3.23
CA ILE A 15 -7.40 0.06 -4.40
C ILE A 15 -8.88 0.48 -4.44
N GLU A 16 -9.79 -0.46 -4.20
CA GLU A 16 -11.22 -0.17 -4.14
C GLU A 16 -11.54 0.82 -3.02
N ALA A 17 -10.95 0.65 -1.83
CA ALA A 17 -11.12 1.59 -0.73
C ALA A 17 -10.63 2.99 -1.09
N ALA A 18 -9.49 3.09 -1.81
CA ALA A 18 -8.97 4.37 -2.28
C ALA A 18 -9.93 5.04 -3.25
N GLN A 19 -10.52 4.27 -4.16
CA GLN A 19 -11.52 4.78 -5.09
C GLN A 19 -12.76 5.30 -4.36
N ASN A 20 -13.23 4.57 -3.36
CA ASN A 20 -14.38 4.97 -2.55
C ASN A 20 -14.10 6.26 -1.78
N LEU A 21 -12.90 6.39 -1.20
CA LEU A 21 -12.49 7.62 -0.52
C LEU A 21 -12.50 8.81 -1.48
N ALA A 22 -12.01 8.61 -2.70
CA ALA A 22 -12.00 9.67 -3.70
C ALA A 22 -13.43 10.10 -4.08
N LEU A 23 -14.33 9.12 -4.26
CA LEU A 23 -15.74 9.42 -4.56
C LEU A 23 -16.41 10.16 -3.42
N GLU A 24 -16.21 9.71 -2.18
CA GLU A 24 -16.79 10.35 -0.99
C GLU A 24 -16.32 11.80 -0.83
N ASN A 25 -15.09 12.09 -1.24
CA ASN A 25 -14.50 13.41 -1.13
C ASN A 25 -14.65 14.25 -2.41
N HIS A 26 -15.53 13.85 -3.32
CA HIS A 26 -15.82 14.58 -4.55
C HIS A 26 -14.59 14.85 -5.40
N GLN A 27 -13.74 13.85 -5.54
CA GLN A 27 -12.53 13.93 -6.36
C GLN A 27 -12.82 13.46 -7.77
N GLN A 28 -12.11 14.03 -8.74
CA GLN A 28 -12.19 13.61 -10.14
C GLN A 28 -11.21 12.49 -10.47
N GLU A 29 -10.18 12.33 -9.64
CA GLU A 29 -9.19 11.28 -9.83
C GLU A 29 -8.73 10.70 -8.49
N VAL A 30 -8.25 9.47 -8.55
CA VAL A 30 -7.64 8.81 -7.39
C VAL A 30 -6.14 9.11 -7.41
N VAL A 31 -5.66 9.72 -6.34
CA VAL A 31 -4.24 10.03 -6.17
C VAL A 31 -3.62 9.11 -5.12
N SER A 32 -2.36 9.33 -4.77
CA SER A 32 -1.61 8.40 -3.90
C SER A 32 -2.09 8.36 -2.45
N CYS A 33 -2.46 9.50 -1.86
CA CYS A 33 -2.77 9.53 -0.43
C CYS A 33 -3.97 8.67 -0.01
N PRO A 34 -5.06 8.56 -0.78
CA PRO A 34 -6.12 7.62 -0.42
C PRO A 34 -5.66 6.17 -0.41
N LEU A 35 -4.78 5.79 -1.33
CA LEU A 35 -4.28 4.40 -1.35
C LEU A 35 -3.41 4.13 -0.12
N LEU A 36 -2.51 5.05 0.24
CA LEU A 36 -1.71 4.88 1.45
C LEU A 36 -2.61 4.76 2.68
N TYR A 37 -3.59 5.64 2.80
CA TYR A 37 -4.52 5.59 3.93
C TYR A 37 -5.24 4.24 4.00
N ALA A 38 -5.70 3.74 2.86
CA ALA A 38 -6.36 2.43 2.79
C ALA A 38 -5.42 1.31 3.23
N LEU A 39 -4.17 1.31 2.74
CA LEU A 39 -3.18 0.28 3.11
C LEU A 39 -2.89 0.26 4.61
N LEU A 40 -2.87 1.43 5.25
CA LEU A 40 -2.59 1.56 6.67
C LEU A 40 -3.77 1.14 7.56
N ASN A 41 -4.98 1.16 7.02
CA ASN A 41 -6.19 0.96 7.80
C ASN A 41 -6.99 -0.29 7.41
N GLN A 42 -6.39 -1.22 6.67
CA GLN A 42 -7.02 -2.49 6.37
C GLN A 42 -7.12 -3.35 7.62
N GLU A 43 -8.27 -3.98 7.82
CA GLU A 43 -8.44 -4.96 8.88
C GLU A 43 -7.49 -6.14 8.62
N LYS A 44 -6.66 -6.49 9.59
CA LYS A 44 -5.66 -7.56 9.49
C LYS A 44 -4.71 -7.36 8.29
N GLY A 45 -4.43 -6.10 7.95
CA GLY A 45 -3.53 -5.77 6.86
C GLY A 45 -2.07 -6.04 7.19
N LEU A 46 -1.29 -6.34 6.18
CA LEU A 46 0.14 -6.59 6.31
C LEU A 46 0.92 -5.32 6.62
N ILE A 47 0.53 -4.19 6.02
CA ILE A 47 1.32 -2.97 6.05
C ILE A 47 1.57 -2.46 7.47
N PRO A 48 0.56 -2.38 8.37
CA PRO A 48 0.84 -1.96 9.74
C PRO A 48 1.87 -2.84 10.44
N ARG A 49 1.83 -4.16 10.21
CA ARG A 49 2.82 -5.08 10.80
C ARG A 49 4.22 -4.84 10.26
N LEU A 50 4.35 -4.60 8.96
CA LEU A 50 5.64 -4.26 8.35
C LEU A 50 6.22 -3.00 8.97
N LEU A 51 5.40 -1.97 9.13
CA LEU A 51 5.85 -0.69 9.68
C LEU A 51 6.26 -0.83 11.14
N GLU A 52 5.57 -1.66 11.91
CA GLU A 52 5.99 -1.96 13.28
C GLU A 52 7.37 -2.61 13.32
N HIS A 53 7.63 -3.57 12.44
CA HIS A 53 8.96 -4.19 12.35
C HIS A 53 10.04 -3.17 11.97
N GLY A 54 9.67 -2.15 11.21
CA GLY A 54 10.59 -1.08 10.83
C GLY A 54 10.67 0.07 11.83
N ASN A 55 9.99 -0.02 12.96
CA ASN A 55 9.93 1.01 14.00
C ASN A 55 9.35 2.33 13.47
N ILE A 56 8.39 2.25 12.58
CA ILE A 56 7.69 3.40 12.01
C ILE A 56 6.38 3.62 12.79
N ASP A 57 6.12 4.88 13.13
CA ASP A 57 4.87 5.26 13.80
C ASP A 57 3.71 5.21 12.80
N THR A 58 2.99 4.09 12.80
CA THR A 58 1.89 3.84 11.87
C THR A 58 0.75 4.84 12.07
N ALA A 59 0.43 5.17 13.30
CA ALA A 59 -0.64 6.13 13.60
C ALA A 59 -0.32 7.52 13.07
N ALA A 60 0.93 7.96 13.23
CA ALA A 60 1.37 9.26 12.73
C ALA A 60 1.33 9.30 11.20
N LEU A 61 1.78 8.20 10.56
CA LEU A 61 1.76 8.11 9.10
C LEU A 61 0.32 8.12 8.57
N SER A 62 -0.58 7.39 9.22
CA SER A 62 -2.00 7.38 8.85
C SER A 62 -2.63 8.77 9.00
N ALA A 63 -2.35 9.46 10.11
CA ALA A 63 -2.83 10.82 10.32
C ALA A 63 -2.29 11.77 9.26
N GLY A 64 -1.03 11.63 8.86
CA GLY A 64 -0.43 12.42 7.79
C GLY A 64 -1.13 12.20 6.45
N ALA A 65 -1.41 10.93 6.12
CA ALA A 65 -2.15 10.60 4.90
C ALA A 65 -3.56 11.21 4.91
N LYS A 66 -4.23 11.15 6.05
CA LYS A 66 -5.58 11.73 6.20
C LYS A 66 -5.55 13.24 5.99
N LYS A 67 -4.54 13.92 6.51
CA LYS A 67 -4.38 15.37 6.30
C LYS A 67 -4.21 15.69 4.82
N LEU A 68 -3.45 14.88 4.09
CA LEU A 68 -3.28 15.07 2.65
C LEU A 68 -4.60 14.88 1.91
N ILE A 69 -5.39 13.89 2.30
CA ILE A 69 -6.72 13.67 1.72
C ILE A 69 -7.62 14.88 1.96
N ASP A 70 -7.62 15.42 3.19
CA ASP A 70 -8.46 16.55 3.55
C ASP A 70 -8.08 17.83 2.81
N LYS A 71 -6.86 17.94 2.31
CA LYS A 71 -6.38 19.10 1.54
C LYS A 71 -6.70 19.02 0.05
N LEU A 72 -7.18 17.86 -0.42
CA LEU A 72 -7.48 17.71 -1.84
C LEU A 72 -8.66 18.59 -2.24
N THR A 73 -8.55 19.18 -3.44
CA THR A 73 -9.62 20.04 -3.98
C THR A 73 -10.83 19.19 -4.33
N GLN A 74 -12.00 19.59 -3.82
CA GLN A 74 -13.25 18.91 -4.15
C GLN A 74 -13.89 19.55 -5.37
N VAL A 75 -14.51 18.72 -6.22
CA VAL A 75 -15.23 19.18 -7.41
C VAL A 75 -16.67 18.68 -7.31
N HIS A 76 -17.57 19.53 -6.89
CA HIS A 76 -18.99 19.19 -6.77
C HIS A 76 -19.69 19.28 -8.14
N GLY A 77 -20.64 18.38 -8.37
CA GLY A 77 -21.39 18.35 -9.61
C GLY A 77 -20.69 17.70 -10.78
N TYR A 78 -19.50 17.10 -10.55
CA TYR A 78 -18.81 16.35 -11.59
C TYR A 78 -19.50 14.99 -11.78
N GLU A 79 -19.91 14.71 -13.02
CA GLU A 79 -20.62 13.48 -13.37
C GLU A 79 -19.78 12.50 -14.16
N GLY A 80 -18.50 12.84 -14.41
CA GLY A 80 -17.60 11.96 -15.16
C GLY A 80 -17.12 10.78 -14.33
N SER A 81 -16.49 9.84 -14.99
CA SER A 81 -15.87 8.68 -14.35
C SER A 81 -14.63 9.13 -13.55
N LEU A 82 -14.40 8.43 -12.44
CA LEU A 82 -13.19 8.63 -11.65
C LEU A 82 -11.99 8.12 -12.46
N SER A 83 -10.97 8.95 -12.63
CA SER A 83 -9.75 8.58 -13.34
C SER A 83 -8.61 8.32 -12.37
N LEU A 84 -7.55 7.71 -12.89
CA LEU A 84 -6.35 7.42 -12.13
C LEU A 84 -5.38 8.59 -12.24
N GLY A 85 -4.96 9.17 -11.12
CA GLY A 85 -3.97 10.24 -11.13
C GLY A 85 -2.62 9.74 -11.60
N GLY A 86 -1.84 10.65 -12.22
CA GLY A 86 -0.56 10.28 -12.82
C GLY A 86 0.43 9.67 -11.85
N GLY A 87 0.55 10.24 -10.64
CA GLY A 87 1.46 9.71 -9.62
C GLY A 87 1.06 8.31 -9.16
N LEU A 88 -0.24 8.10 -8.96
CA LEU A 88 -0.73 6.77 -8.57
C LEU A 88 -0.54 5.77 -9.72
N ALA A 89 -0.80 6.18 -10.95
CA ALA A 89 -0.58 5.31 -12.11
C ALA A 89 0.88 4.84 -12.18
N ARG A 90 1.83 5.76 -11.99
CA ARG A 90 3.25 5.40 -11.98
C ARG A 90 3.59 4.48 -10.81
N ALA A 91 3.00 4.71 -9.65
CA ALA A 91 3.22 3.87 -8.48
C ALA A 91 2.74 2.43 -8.73
N LEU A 92 1.61 2.27 -9.41
CA LEU A 92 1.09 0.94 -9.73
C LEU A 92 1.98 0.20 -10.73
N VAL A 93 2.49 0.91 -11.75
CA VAL A 93 3.45 0.33 -12.69
C VAL A 93 4.71 -0.12 -11.94
N LYS A 94 5.21 0.71 -11.03
CA LYS A 94 6.38 0.35 -10.22
C LYS A 94 6.10 -0.84 -9.31
N ALA A 95 4.90 -0.91 -8.74
CA ALA A 95 4.50 -2.05 -7.89
C ALA A 95 4.56 -3.36 -8.69
N GLU A 96 4.09 -3.34 -9.92
CA GLU A 96 4.16 -4.51 -10.80
C GLU A 96 5.60 -4.92 -11.09
N LYS A 97 6.49 -3.94 -11.32
CA LYS A 97 7.91 -4.20 -11.52
C LYS A 97 8.56 -4.78 -10.26
N GLU A 98 8.19 -4.27 -9.09
CA GLU A 98 8.70 -4.81 -7.82
C GLU A 98 8.32 -6.27 -7.64
N ALA A 99 7.07 -6.62 -7.95
CA ALA A 99 6.62 -8.00 -7.88
C ALA A 99 7.43 -8.90 -8.83
N GLN A 100 7.67 -8.44 -10.06
CA GLN A 100 8.47 -9.18 -11.03
C GLN A 100 9.90 -9.38 -10.55
N GLU A 101 10.53 -8.34 -10.03
CA GLU A 101 11.91 -8.41 -9.53
C GLU A 101 12.04 -9.36 -8.35
N MET A 102 11.02 -9.44 -7.51
CA MET A 102 10.98 -10.36 -6.37
C MET A 102 10.55 -11.77 -6.78
N LYS A 103 10.22 -11.98 -8.05
CA LYS A 103 9.71 -13.25 -8.59
C LYS A 103 8.42 -13.67 -7.93
N ASP A 104 7.60 -12.70 -7.56
CA ASP A 104 6.27 -12.93 -7.01
C ASP A 104 5.26 -13.03 -8.16
N SER A 105 4.29 -13.93 -8.00
CA SER A 105 3.27 -14.16 -9.04
C SER A 105 2.15 -13.15 -8.99
N TYR A 106 1.96 -12.49 -7.85
CA TYR A 106 0.90 -11.50 -7.64
C TYR A 106 1.45 -10.22 -7.08
N VAL A 107 0.80 -9.11 -7.40
CA VAL A 107 1.08 -7.81 -6.79
C VAL A 107 0.35 -7.73 -5.45
N SER A 108 1.10 -7.73 -4.37
CA SER A 108 0.54 -7.66 -3.00
C SER A 108 0.69 -6.26 -2.43
N THR A 109 0.16 -6.06 -1.22
CA THR A 109 0.15 -4.73 -0.61
C THR A 109 1.54 -4.16 -0.39
N GLU A 110 2.54 -4.99 -0.08
CA GLU A 110 3.92 -4.52 0.07
C GLU A 110 4.49 -3.97 -1.23
N HIS A 111 4.11 -4.55 -2.37
CA HIS A 111 4.52 -4.02 -3.67
C HIS A 111 3.88 -2.65 -3.93
N LEU A 112 2.61 -2.49 -3.54
CA LEU A 112 1.93 -1.20 -3.65
C LEU A 112 2.64 -0.14 -2.80
N LEU A 113 3.04 -0.49 -1.59
CA LEU A 113 3.78 0.43 -0.72
C LEU A 113 5.12 0.83 -1.35
N LEU A 114 5.88 -0.13 -1.88
CA LEU A 114 7.14 0.14 -2.56
C LEU A 114 6.95 1.04 -3.77
N GLY A 115 5.88 0.83 -4.52
CA GLY A 115 5.54 1.68 -5.66
C GLY A 115 5.25 3.12 -5.23
N LEU A 116 4.49 3.30 -4.16
CA LEU A 116 4.20 4.63 -3.62
C LEU A 116 5.48 5.34 -3.13
N LEU A 117 6.38 4.59 -2.47
CA LEU A 117 7.65 5.14 -2.00
C LEU A 117 8.50 5.66 -3.14
N SER A 118 8.53 4.95 -4.24
CA SER A 118 9.39 5.27 -5.38
C SER A 118 8.76 6.32 -6.30
N ASP A 119 7.52 6.09 -6.71
CA ASP A 119 6.90 6.81 -7.82
C ASP A 119 5.56 7.48 -7.46
N GLY A 120 5.14 7.42 -6.21
CA GLY A 120 3.90 8.07 -5.78
C GLY A 120 3.96 9.59 -5.92
N ASP A 121 2.85 10.25 -5.65
CA ASP A 121 2.80 11.70 -5.70
C ASP A 121 3.84 12.33 -4.75
N ARG A 122 4.27 13.54 -5.10
CA ARG A 122 5.32 14.22 -4.35
C ARG A 122 4.98 14.38 -2.87
N ASP A 123 3.74 14.75 -2.56
CA ASP A 123 3.30 14.95 -1.18
C ASP A 123 3.41 13.67 -0.35
N ILE A 124 3.09 12.54 -0.96
CA ILE A 124 3.21 11.23 -0.32
C ILE A 124 4.69 10.87 -0.07
N ARG A 125 5.55 11.12 -1.05
CA ARG A 125 6.99 10.85 -0.91
C ARG A 125 7.61 11.72 0.18
N GLU A 126 7.17 12.97 0.29
CA GLU A 126 7.61 13.87 1.36
C GLU A 126 7.13 13.37 2.73
N LEU A 127 5.90 12.87 2.80
CA LEU A 127 5.37 12.28 4.04
C LEU A 127 6.21 11.07 4.49
N PHE A 128 6.55 10.18 3.57
CA PHE A 128 7.42 9.04 3.86
C PHE A 128 8.77 9.50 4.39
N SER A 129 9.35 10.49 3.76
CA SER A 129 10.64 11.03 4.17
C SER A 129 10.60 11.59 5.60
N ARG A 130 9.57 12.36 5.92
CA ARG A 130 9.39 12.90 7.28
C ARG A 130 9.18 11.81 8.31
N SER A 131 8.57 10.70 7.91
CA SER A 131 8.30 9.56 8.79
C SER A 131 9.48 8.62 8.96
N GLY A 132 10.55 8.83 8.21
CA GLY A 132 11.72 7.96 8.24
C GLY A 132 11.52 6.65 7.52
N LEU A 133 10.50 6.53 6.69
CA LEU A 133 10.21 5.30 5.95
C LEU A 133 10.98 5.30 4.63
N THR A 134 11.79 4.27 4.44
CA THR A 134 12.60 4.10 3.23
C THR A 134 12.33 2.73 2.62
N ARG A 135 12.77 2.55 1.38
CA ARG A 135 12.71 1.25 0.71
C ARG A 135 13.42 0.18 1.53
N ASP A 136 14.61 0.48 2.04
CA ASP A 136 15.38 -0.48 2.83
C ASP A 136 14.64 -0.90 4.09
N THR A 137 13.97 0.03 4.75
CA THR A 137 13.15 -0.28 5.92
C THR A 137 12.07 -1.29 5.58
N VAL A 138 11.37 -1.08 4.46
CA VAL A 138 10.32 -2.00 4.00
C VAL A 138 10.91 -3.37 3.67
N LEU A 139 12.02 -3.40 2.92
CA LEU A 139 12.62 -4.66 2.51
C LEU A 139 13.13 -5.46 3.69
N ASN A 140 13.74 -4.80 4.68
CA ASN A 140 14.20 -5.47 5.89
C ASN A 140 13.04 -6.04 6.69
N ALA A 141 11.95 -5.28 6.82
CA ALA A 141 10.75 -5.74 7.50
C ALA A 141 10.13 -6.94 6.77
N LEU A 142 10.11 -6.91 5.45
CA LEU A 142 9.61 -8.02 4.64
C LEU A 142 10.37 -9.32 4.88
N ARG A 143 11.70 -9.24 5.00
CA ARG A 143 12.51 -10.42 5.30
C ARG A 143 12.10 -11.05 6.63
N GLN A 144 11.76 -10.24 7.61
CA GLN A 144 11.34 -10.73 8.92
C GLN A 144 9.95 -11.37 8.87
N VAL A 145 9.05 -10.86 8.05
CA VAL A 145 7.67 -11.33 7.97
C VAL A 145 7.53 -12.48 6.97
N ARG A 146 8.10 -12.35 5.78
CA ARG A 146 7.98 -13.33 4.69
C ARG A 146 9.05 -14.42 4.74
N GLY A 147 10.22 -14.09 5.27
CA GLY A 147 11.37 -14.95 5.13
C GLY A 147 11.71 -15.10 3.66
N SER A 148 11.79 -16.33 3.16
CA SER A 148 12.09 -16.64 1.76
C SER A 148 10.84 -16.92 0.92
N GLN A 149 9.64 -16.75 1.50
CA GLN A 149 8.41 -17.05 0.77
C GLN A 149 8.12 -16.01 -0.32
N GLN A 150 7.51 -16.49 -1.40
CA GLN A 150 7.08 -15.67 -2.51
C GLN A 150 5.56 -15.55 -2.51
N VAL A 151 5.04 -14.50 -3.17
CA VAL A 151 3.61 -14.28 -3.31
C VAL A 151 3.10 -15.13 -4.48
N ASN A 152 2.57 -16.30 -4.18
CA ASN A 152 2.10 -17.27 -5.17
C ASN A 152 0.61 -17.53 -5.10
N SER A 153 -0.14 -16.77 -4.30
CA SER A 153 -1.57 -16.94 -4.14
C SER A 153 -2.27 -15.58 -4.03
N GLU A 154 -3.60 -15.59 -4.05
CA GLU A 154 -4.39 -14.37 -3.91
C GLU A 154 -4.43 -13.85 -2.46
N ASN A 155 -4.08 -14.68 -1.49
CA ASN A 155 -4.14 -14.33 -0.06
C ASN A 155 -2.86 -14.66 0.68
N PRO A 156 -1.68 -14.17 0.19
CA PRO A 156 -0.41 -14.48 0.84
C PRO A 156 -0.26 -13.85 2.21
N GLU A 157 -0.91 -12.71 2.41
CA GLU A 157 -0.83 -11.95 3.67
C GLU A 157 -1.35 -12.76 4.85
N ASP A 158 -2.39 -13.57 4.62
CA ASP A 158 -2.93 -14.47 5.65
C ASP A 158 -1.91 -15.55 6.03
N THR A 159 -1.19 -16.06 5.04
CA THR A 159 -0.14 -17.06 5.25
C THR A 159 1.00 -16.47 6.09
N TYR A 160 1.42 -15.23 5.79
CA TYR A 160 2.48 -14.56 6.52
C TYR A 160 2.09 -14.34 7.99
N GLU A 161 0.85 -13.97 8.26
CA GLU A 161 0.37 -13.82 9.62
C GLU A 161 0.46 -15.14 10.40
N ALA A 162 0.03 -16.23 9.81
CA ALA A 162 0.10 -17.55 10.43
C ALA A 162 1.54 -17.96 10.71
N LEU A 163 2.44 -17.76 9.76
CA LEU A 163 3.85 -18.10 9.91
C LEU A 163 4.53 -17.28 11.01
N GLU A 164 4.27 -15.99 11.06
CA GLU A 164 4.81 -15.11 12.09
C GLU A 164 4.36 -15.55 13.47
N LYS A 165 3.08 -15.89 13.61
CA LYS A 165 2.50 -16.33 14.88
C LYS A 165 3.11 -17.65 15.35
N TYR A 166 3.22 -18.63 14.47
CA TYR A 166 3.80 -19.93 14.80
C TYR A 166 5.30 -19.85 15.04
N GLY A 167 5.99 -19.02 14.28
CA GLY A 167 7.42 -18.79 14.46
C GLY A 167 7.76 -18.26 15.84
N ARG A 168 6.92 -17.37 16.38
CA ARG A 168 7.09 -16.85 17.74
C ARG A 168 6.91 -17.94 18.79
N ASP A 169 5.92 -18.81 18.60
CA ASP A 169 5.65 -19.91 19.53
C ASP A 169 6.80 -20.91 19.57
N LEU A 170 7.44 -21.13 18.42
CA LEU A 170 8.54 -22.09 18.31
C LEU A 170 9.84 -21.57 18.92
N THR A 171 9.99 -20.27 19.11
CA THR A 171 11.23 -19.68 19.65
C THR A 171 11.23 -19.51 21.15
N GLN A 172 10.18 -19.85 21.81
CA GLN A 172 10.07 -19.75 23.28
C GLN A 172 10.65 -20.94 24.01
#